data_1978eed353e81847cb519cf8b27e8ca4
#
_entry.id   1978eed353e81847cb519cf8b27e8ca4
#
_cell.length_a   1.000
_cell.length_b   1.000
_cell.length_c   1.000
_cell.angle_alpha   90.00
_cell.angle_beta   90.00
_cell.angle_gamma   90.00
#
_symmetry.space_group_name_H-M   'P 1'
#
loop_
_entity.id
_entity.type
_entity.pdbx_description
1 polymer ?
#
loop_
_entity_poly.entity_id
_entity_poly.type
_entity_poly.pdbx_seq_one_letter_code
_entity_poly.pdbx_strand_id
1 'polypeptide(L)'
;MIVYLDNCCYNRPFDDQTQERIHLESEAILAVLKMGQMKRIVIAGSDILELEITRMSDENKKRKVQDLYKVADIHISYTSQIRKRSEEIASISKIRTFDSL
;
A
#
# COMPACT_ATOMS: atom_id res chain seq x y z
N MET A 1 -7.92 -13.78 -1.99
CA MET A 1 -7.81 -12.65 -1.04
C MET A 1 -7.25 -11.44 -1.74
N ILE A 2 -7.91 -10.32 -1.61
CA ILE A 2 -7.46 -9.04 -2.17
C ILE A 2 -7.04 -8.15 -1.01
N VAL A 3 -5.83 -7.61 -1.08
CA VAL A 3 -5.26 -6.75 -0.04
C VAL A 3 -4.99 -5.37 -0.62
N TYR A 4 -5.49 -4.34 0.05
CA TYR A 4 -5.22 -2.95 -0.29
C TYR A 4 -4.27 -2.36 0.76
N LEU A 5 -3.12 -1.87 0.30
CA LEU A 5 -2.15 -1.19 1.15
C LEU A 5 -2.17 0.30 0.84
N ASP A 6 -2.25 1.13 1.88
CA ASP A 6 -2.20 2.59 1.68
C ASP A 6 -0.76 3.07 1.50
N ASN A 7 -0.60 4.36 1.22
CA ASN A 7 0.72 4.95 0.98
C ASN A 7 1.64 4.80 2.20
N CYS A 8 1.09 4.87 3.40
CA CYS A 8 1.88 4.71 4.63
C CYS A 8 2.56 3.33 4.68
N CYS A 9 1.85 2.30 4.24
CA CYS A 9 2.40 0.94 4.18
C CYS A 9 3.58 0.85 3.22
N TYR A 10 3.45 1.43 2.02
CA TYR A 10 4.54 1.43 1.04
C TYR A 10 5.75 2.24 1.48
N ASN A 11 5.54 3.26 2.32
CA ASN A 11 6.61 4.10 2.84
C ASN A 11 7.35 3.48 4.01
N ARG A 12 6.69 2.61 4.77
CA ARG A 12 7.23 2.10 6.03
C ARG A 12 8.60 1.44 5.90
N PRO A 13 8.90 0.63 4.87
CA PRO A 13 10.24 0.03 4.72
C PRO A 13 11.36 1.05 4.56
N PHE A 14 11.04 2.30 4.23
CA PHE A 14 12.03 3.37 4.01
C PHE A 14 12.07 4.36 5.16
N ASP A 15 11.27 4.14 6.21
CA ASP A 15 11.30 4.94 7.42
C ASP A 15 12.43 4.48 8.34
N ASP A 16 12.60 5.15 9.48
CA ASP A 16 13.68 4.87 10.44
C ASP A 16 13.54 3.48 11.05
N GLN A 17 14.36 2.54 10.59
CA GLN A 17 14.34 1.15 11.02
C GLN A 17 14.97 0.93 12.39
N THR A 18 15.55 1.97 13.00
CA THR A 18 16.09 1.85 14.37
C THR A 18 14.98 1.74 15.41
N GLN A 19 13.77 2.16 15.07
CA GLN A 19 12.60 1.97 15.92
C GLN A 19 12.05 0.56 15.70
N GLU A 20 11.97 -0.22 16.76
CA GLU A 20 11.54 -1.61 16.71
C GLU A 20 10.16 -1.77 16.06
N ARG A 21 9.21 -0.89 16.41
CA ARG A 21 7.85 -0.94 15.85
C ARG A 21 7.86 -0.76 14.34
N ILE A 22 8.63 0.22 13.86
CA ILE A 22 8.72 0.50 12.41
C ILE A 22 9.37 -0.67 11.70
N HIS A 23 10.40 -1.24 12.29
CA HIS A 23 11.09 -2.39 11.72
C HIS A 23 10.17 -3.61 11.58
N LEU A 24 9.39 -3.92 12.62
CA LEU A 24 8.43 -5.02 12.58
C LEU A 24 7.33 -4.80 11.56
N GLU A 25 6.79 -3.58 11.49
CA GLU A 25 5.78 -3.23 10.48
C GLU A 25 6.35 -3.35 9.06
N SER A 26 7.60 -2.93 8.86
CA SER A 26 8.27 -3.03 7.57
C SER A 26 8.42 -4.47 7.12
N GLU A 27 8.84 -5.34 8.01
CA GLU A 27 8.98 -6.77 7.70
C GLU A 27 7.64 -7.40 7.33
N ALA A 28 6.58 -7.05 8.06
CA ALA A 28 5.24 -7.54 7.76
C ALA A 28 4.77 -7.09 6.38
N ILE A 29 4.98 -5.82 6.04
CA ILE A 29 4.58 -5.24 4.76
C ILE A 29 5.37 -5.90 3.62
N LEU A 30 6.67 -6.06 3.77
CA LEU A 30 7.50 -6.72 2.75
C LEU A 30 7.09 -8.17 2.55
N ALA A 31 6.70 -8.87 3.62
CA ALA A 31 6.20 -10.23 3.51
C ALA A 31 4.88 -10.28 2.71
N VAL A 32 3.97 -9.35 2.95
CA VAL A 32 2.71 -9.25 2.21
C VAL A 32 2.97 -8.96 0.73
N LEU A 33 3.87 -8.03 0.44
CA LEU A 33 4.24 -7.69 -0.94
C LEU A 33 4.87 -8.89 -1.67
N LYS A 34 5.68 -9.65 -0.97
CA LYS A 34 6.27 -10.87 -1.52
C LYS A 34 5.20 -11.90 -1.86
N MET A 35 4.20 -12.06 -1.00
CA MET A 35 3.08 -12.96 -1.28
C MET A 35 2.30 -12.51 -2.53
N GLY A 36 2.14 -11.21 -2.71
CA GLY A 36 1.53 -10.66 -3.92
C GLY A 36 2.36 -10.93 -5.16
N GLN A 37 3.67 -10.79 -5.06
CA GLN A 37 4.60 -11.07 -6.14
C GLN A 37 4.57 -12.56 -6.53
N MET A 38 4.38 -13.43 -5.55
CA MET A 38 4.27 -14.87 -5.76
C MET A 38 2.87 -15.32 -6.19
N LYS A 39 1.96 -14.39 -6.37
CA LYS A 39 0.56 -14.65 -6.79
C LYS A 39 -0.25 -15.45 -5.78
N ARG A 40 0.13 -15.44 -4.53
CA ARG A 40 -0.63 -16.10 -3.45
C ARG A 40 -1.78 -15.23 -2.97
N ILE A 41 -1.62 -13.92 -3.09
CA ILE A 41 -2.67 -12.93 -2.82
C ILE A 41 -2.65 -11.89 -3.93
N VAL A 42 -3.70 -11.10 -4.03
CA VAL A 42 -3.79 -10.02 -5.00
C VAL A 42 -3.65 -8.68 -4.28
N ILE A 43 -2.70 -7.88 -4.70
CA ILE A 43 -2.51 -6.54 -4.16
C ILE A 43 -3.26 -5.56 -5.05
N ALA A 44 -4.10 -4.73 -4.44
CA ALA A 44 -4.88 -3.73 -5.15
C ALA A 44 -4.22 -2.36 -5.03
N GLY A 45 -4.17 -1.65 -6.13
CA GLY A 45 -3.80 -0.24 -6.18
C GLY A 45 -5.01 0.61 -6.48
N SER A 46 -4.85 1.93 -6.51
CA SER A 46 -5.94 2.86 -6.83
C SER A 46 -5.40 4.16 -7.39
N ASP A 47 -6.29 4.92 -8.03
CA ASP A 47 -5.96 6.26 -8.56
C ASP A 47 -5.47 7.18 -7.44
N ILE A 48 -6.12 7.11 -6.27
CA ILE A 48 -5.76 7.99 -5.14
C ILE A 48 -4.38 7.63 -4.61
N LEU A 49 -4.07 6.36 -4.52
CA LEU A 49 -2.76 5.89 -4.05
C LEU A 49 -1.66 6.32 -5.03
N GLU A 50 -1.89 6.17 -6.32
CA GLU A 50 -0.94 6.62 -7.34
C GLU A 50 -0.72 8.12 -7.27
N LEU A 51 -1.78 8.89 -7.03
CA LEU A 51 -1.68 10.34 -6.87
C LEU A 51 -0.84 10.71 -5.64
N GLU A 52 -1.08 10.05 -4.52
CA GLU A 52 -0.31 10.29 -3.29
C GLU A 52 1.17 9.99 -3.50
N ILE A 53 1.49 8.88 -4.17
CA ILE A 53 2.88 8.53 -4.48
C ILE A 53 3.51 9.57 -5.41
N THR A 54 2.77 10.02 -6.41
CA THR A 54 3.25 11.03 -7.36
C THR A 54 3.57 12.37 -6.67
N ARG A 55 2.84 12.70 -5.61
CA ARG A 55 3.03 13.94 -4.86
C ARG A 55 4.12 13.90 -3.80
N MET A 56 4.81 12.77 -3.64
CA MET A 56 5.90 12.68 -2.68
C MET A 56 7.04 13.62 -3.07
N SER A 57 7.56 14.34 -2.06
CA SER A 57 8.62 15.32 -2.28
C SER A 57 10.02 14.71 -2.33
N ASP A 58 10.24 13.59 -1.66
CA ASP A 58 11.52 12.89 -1.66
C ASP A 58 11.61 11.98 -2.90
N GLU A 59 12.36 12.41 -3.90
CA GLU A 59 12.46 11.69 -5.17
C GLU A 59 13.06 10.29 -5.03
N ASN A 60 14.02 10.11 -4.14
CA ASN A 60 14.62 8.79 -3.92
C ASN A 60 13.62 7.83 -3.28
N LYS A 61 12.94 8.29 -2.25
CA LYS A 61 11.91 7.51 -1.57
C LYS A 61 10.73 7.22 -2.48
N LYS A 62 10.30 8.21 -3.26
CA LYS A 62 9.24 8.08 -4.24
C LYS A 62 9.54 6.97 -5.24
N ARG A 63 10.75 6.93 -5.78
CA ARG A 63 11.17 5.91 -6.73
C ARG A 63 11.10 4.52 -6.11
N LYS A 64 11.58 4.37 -4.89
CA LYS A 64 11.54 3.10 -4.15
C LYS A 64 10.11 2.65 -3.89
N VAL A 65 9.23 3.57 -3.50
CA VAL A 65 7.82 3.28 -3.28
C VAL A 65 7.15 2.88 -4.59
N GLN A 66 7.45 3.55 -5.68
CA GLN A 66 6.92 3.19 -7.00
C GLN A 66 7.34 1.77 -7.40
N ASP A 67 8.56 1.38 -7.09
CA ASP A 67 9.03 0.02 -7.37
C ASP A 67 8.25 -1.03 -6.56
N LEU A 68 7.99 -0.76 -5.29
CA LEU A 68 7.17 -1.66 -4.48
C LEU A 68 5.72 -1.72 -4.98
N TYR A 69 5.19 -0.59 -5.43
CA TYR A 69 3.82 -0.51 -5.93
C TYR A 69 3.60 -1.35 -7.19
N LYS A 70 4.65 -1.65 -7.94
CA LYS A 70 4.54 -2.48 -9.16
C LYS A 70 3.99 -3.87 -8.89
N VAL A 71 3.99 -4.32 -7.65
CA VAL A 71 3.41 -5.62 -7.28
C VAL A 71 1.88 -5.62 -7.34
N ALA A 72 1.25 -4.44 -7.39
CA ALA A 72 -0.20 -4.33 -7.47
C ALA A 72 -0.71 -4.88 -8.80
N ASP A 73 -1.59 -5.86 -8.73
CA ASP A 73 -2.13 -6.56 -9.91
C ASP A 73 -3.44 -5.98 -10.39
N ILE A 74 -4.22 -5.37 -9.51
CA ILE A 74 -5.50 -4.78 -9.86
C ILE A 74 -5.52 -3.31 -9.49
N HIS A 75 -6.34 -2.54 -10.20
CA HIS A 75 -6.45 -1.10 -10.02
C HIS A 75 -7.91 -0.74 -9.74
N ILE A 76 -8.15 -0.02 -8.66
CA ILE A 76 -9.48 0.45 -8.30
C ILE A 76 -9.62 1.88 -8.78
N SER A 77 -10.56 2.11 -9.71
CA SER A 77 -10.88 3.44 -10.19
C SER A 77 -11.61 4.23 -9.11
N TYR A 78 -11.27 5.51 -9.00
CA TYR A 78 -11.76 6.34 -7.94
C TYR A 78 -13.11 6.97 -8.29
N THR A 79 -14.14 6.59 -7.55
CA THR A 79 -15.46 7.21 -7.63
C THR A 79 -15.77 7.88 -6.29
N SER A 80 -16.77 8.76 -6.28
CA SER A 80 -17.18 9.46 -5.05
C SER A 80 -17.50 8.50 -3.90
N GLN A 81 -18.13 7.38 -4.21
CA GLN A 81 -18.48 6.38 -3.20
C GLN A 81 -17.25 5.63 -2.68
N ILE A 82 -16.35 5.25 -3.57
CA ILE A 82 -15.11 4.58 -3.21
C ILE A 82 -14.22 5.53 -2.39
N ARG A 83 -14.20 6.80 -2.75
CA ARG A 83 -13.49 7.84 -2.01
C ARG A 83 -13.89 7.84 -0.53
N LYS A 84 -15.19 7.89 -0.27
CA LYS A 84 -15.71 7.94 1.09
C LYS A 84 -15.30 6.69 1.87
N ARG A 85 -15.40 5.52 1.26
CA ARG A 85 -14.98 4.26 1.88
C ARG A 85 -13.48 4.20 2.12
N SER A 86 -12.69 4.67 1.18
CA SER A 86 -11.24 4.65 1.31
C SER A 86 -10.76 5.54 2.45
N GLU A 87 -11.37 6.70 2.65
CA GLU A 87 -11.06 7.58 3.76
C GLU A 87 -11.39 6.93 5.10
N GLU A 88 -12.54 6.26 5.21
CA GLU A 88 -12.94 5.53 6.40
C GLU A 88 -11.97 4.37 6.71
N ILE A 89 -11.60 3.61 5.69
CA ILE A 89 -10.67 2.48 5.82
C ILE A 89 -9.29 2.98 6.25
N ALA A 90 -8.78 4.03 5.62
CA ALA A 90 -7.47 4.57 5.93
C ALA A 90 -7.37 5.09 7.37
N SER A 91 -8.46 5.61 7.93
CA SER A 91 -8.49 6.09 9.31
C SER A 91 -8.50 4.96 10.34
N ILE A 92 -8.97 3.77 9.95
CA ILE A 92 -9.13 2.62 10.85
C ILE A 92 -7.94 1.67 10.77
N SER A 93 -7.47 1.37 9.55
CA SER A 93 -6.43 0.36 9.33
C SER A 93 -5.55 0.72 8.15
N LYS A 94 -4.26 0.42 8.29
CA LYS A 94 -3.27 0.61 7.22
C LYS A 94 -3.29 -0.53 6.21
N ILE A 95 -3.80 -1.67 6.63
CA ILE A 95 -3.92 -2.85 5.78
C ILE A 95 -5.36 -3.30 5.83
N ARG A 96 -5.97 -3.46 4.67
CA ARG A 96 -7.35 -3.89 4.56
C ARG A 96 -7.47 -5.09 3.64
N THR A 97 -8.10 -6.15 4.13
CA THR A 97 -8.38 -7.32 3.33
C THR A 97 -9.84 -7.27 2.87
N PHE A 98 -10.06 -7.48 1.58
CA PHE A 98 -11.39 -7.57 1.00
C PHE A 98 -11.64 -9.01 0.60
N ASP A 99 -12.74 -9.58 1.05
CA ASP A 99 -13.16 -10.88 0.53
C ASP A 99 -13.57 -10.70 -0.92
N SER A 100 -13.34 -11.74 -1.72
CA SER A 100 -13.67 -11.67 -3.13
C SER A 100 -15.19 -11.41 -3.29
N LEU A 101 -15.47 -10.38 -4.01
CA LEU A 101 -16.83 -9.99 -4.30
C LEU A 101 -17.38 -10.78 -5.47
#